data_daa7d913318bc20728af13621ef16514
#
_entry.id   daa7d913318bc20728af13621ef16514
#
_cell.length_a   1.000
_cell.length_b   1.000
_cell.length_c   1.000
_cell.angle_alpha   90.00
_cell.angle_beta   90.00
_cell.angle_gamma   90.00
#
_symmetry.space_group_name_H-M   'P 1'
#
loop_
_entity.id
_entity.type
_entity.pdbx_description
1 polymer ?
#
loop_
_entity_poly.entity_id
_entity_poly.type
_entity_poly.pdbx_seq_one_letter_code
_entity_poly.pdbx_strand_id
1 'polypeptide(L)'
;MKRLIAPLLAAGLLSACAGVTAPGATRSQTPQQSLSATGKAMSQLRSAKFDLNGTVQVTLPQALVDQLKAKGGSQANLLSSNMTVVLKVSGAAQKPDEMQATVSAKLGGLTLNTEVIAVGGKLFYKDPMTSKWQLVKQAVKTAESKTPGSGLSYQTVLDTAKSVTEVKDSNSAINGVAVDHYRIVPDLVKLFATISAGHTGTNSAAMSALQTVLQNATVTGDVWTGTSDHLVRRASYDVDVTADLSQLAGALSNKTATAKIPALSLPAGSNAHVTAHLTLDLHDFNSQIKIQAPAVG
;
A
#
# COMPACT_ATOMS: atom_id res chain seq x y z
N MET A 1 32.74 -33.38 -66.72
CA MET A 1 33.49 -34.61 -66.35
C MET A 1 33.05 -34.96 -64.93
N LYS A 2 32.23 -36.04 -64.81
CA LYS A 2 32.58 -37.24 -64.07
C LYS A 2 32.69 -36.96 -62.56
N ARG A 3 32.05 -37.57 -61.59
CA ARG A 3 31.26 -38.81 -61.38
C ARG A 3 30.67 -38.64 -59.98
N LEU A 4 29.40 -38.83 -59.70
CA LEU A 4 28.87 -40.12 -59.21
C LEU A 4 29.71 -40.79 -58.13
N ILE A 5 29.19 -40.85 -56.92
CA ILE A 5 28.93 -42.11 -56.20
C ILE A 5 28.14 -41.77 -54.92
N ALA A 6 26.89 -42.20 -54.85
CA ALA A 6 26.22 -42.66 -53.66
C ALA A 6 26.64 -44.17 -53.52
N PRO A 7 26.29 -44.89 -52.47
CA PRO A 7 25.25 -44.79 -51.45
C PRO A 7 25.67 -45.39 -50.10
N LEU A 8 24.68 -45.60 -49.29
CA LEU A 8 24.46 -46.62 -48.26
C LEU A 8 24.65 -46.19 -46.80
N LEU A 9 23.48 -46.13 -46.20
CA LEU A 9 23.07 -47.00 -45.09
C LEU A 9 23.79 -46.82 -43.75
N ALA A 10 23.13 -46.10 -42.89
CA ALA A 10 22.90 -46.71 -41.60
C ALA A 10 21.55 -46.22 -41.09
N ALA A 11 20.59 -47.10 -41.14
CA ALA A 11 19.42 -47.05 -40.31
C ALA A 11 19.85 -47.06 -38.86
N GLY A 12 20.03 -45.90 -38.30
CA GLY A 12 20.20 -45.66 -36.89
C GLY A 12 18.85 -45.29 -36.32
N LEU A 13 18.12 -46.33 -36.00
CA LEU A 13 17.12 -46.42 -34.95
C LEU A 13 16.61 -45.06 -34.41
N LEU A 14 15.49 -44.70 -34.94
CA LEU A 14 14.42 -44.00 -34.27
C LEU A 14 14.13 -44.67 -32.88
N SER A 15 14.89 -44.40 -31.89
CA SER A 15 14.40 -44.28 -30.54
C SER A 15 14.04 -42.81 -30.30
N ALA A 16 13.09 -42.33 -31.08
CA ALA A 16 12.21 -41.30 -30.59
C ALA A 16 11.51 -41.88 -29.37
N CYS A 17 12.18 -41.83 -28.21
CA CYS A 17 11.45 -41.64 -26.98
C CYS A 17 10.70 -40.32 -27.16
N ALA A 18 9.56 -40.40 -27.79
CA ALA A 18 8.46 -39.54 -27.51
C ALA A 18 8.22 -39.69 -26.03
N GLY A 19 8.99 -38.92 -25.24
CA GLY A 19 8.57 -38.52 -23.93
C GLY A 19 7.23 -37.84 -24.15
N VAL A 20 6.19 -38.65 -24.02
CA VAL A 20 4.86 -38.17 -23.70
C VAL A 20 5.08 -37.45 -22.38
N THR A 21 5.42 -36.16 -22.46
CA THR A 21 5.22 -35.23 -21.36
C THR A 21 3.73 -35.29 -21.11
N ALA A 22 3.36 -36.04 -20.08
CA ALA A 22 2.03 -36.01 -19.55
C ALA A 22 1.67 -34.53 -19.38
N PRO A 23 0.56 -34.05 -19.97
CA PRO A 23 0.07 -32.71 -19.70
C PRO A 23 -0.40 -32.76 -18.25
N GLY A 24 0.42 -32.27 -17.31
CA GLY A 24 -0.01 -32.31 -15.92
C GLY A 24 1.04 -32.11 -14.84
N ALA A 25 2.31 -31.96 -15.15
CA ALA A 25 3.26 -31.45 -14.18
C ALA A 25 3.42 -29.94 -14.40
N THR A 26 2.39 -29.17 -14.13
CA THR A 26 2.56 -27.77 -13.78
C THR A 26 3.45 -27.76 -12.56
N ARG A 27 4.72 -27.37 -12.72
CA ARG A 27 5.59 -27.06 -11.58
C ARG A 27 4.78 -26.08 -10.76
N SER A 28 4.31 -26.48 -9.57
CA SER A 28 3.62 -25.56 -8.67
C SER A 28 4.62 -24.45 -8.36
N GLN A 29 4.30 -23.26 -8.82
CA GLN A 29 5.11 -22.09 -8.52
C GLN A 29 5.10 -21.91 -7.01
N THR A 30 6.24 -21.50 -6.44
CA THR A 30 6.25 -21.12 -5.04
C THR A 30 5.40 -19.85 -4.86
N PRO A 31 4.82 -19.60 -3.68
CA PRO A 31 4.08 -18.36 -3.42
C PRO A 31 4.86 -17.09 -3.79
N GLN A 32 6.18 -17.06 -3.53
CA GLN A 32 7.04 -15.96 -3.94
C GLN A 32 7.13 -15.78 -5.46
N GLN A 33 7.22 -16.88 -6.21
CA GLN A 33 7.27 -16.82 -7.67
C GLN A 33 5.96 -16.31 -8.26
N SER A 34 4.82 -16.77 -7.73
CA SER A 34 3.49 -16.30 -8.14
C SER A 34 3.31 -14.81 -7.86
N LEU A 35 3.70 -14.37 -6.67
CA LEU A 35 3.62 -12.95 -6.30
C LEU A 35 4.63 -12.08 -7.07
N SER A 36 5.78 -12.61 -7.45
CA SER A 36 6.71 -11.91 -8.35
C SER A 36 6.10 -11.75 -9.75
N ALA A 37 5.40 -12.77 -10.26
CA ALA A 37 4.63 -12.67 -11.51
C ALA A 37 3.53 -11.62 -11.39
N THR A 38 2.84 -11.56 -10.24
CA THR A 38 1.87 -10.50 -9.92
C THR A 38 2.49 -9.12 -9.99
N GLY A 39 3.65 -8.90 -9.35
CA GLY A 39 4.36 -7.62 -9.41
C GLY A 39 4.66 -7.19 -10.85
N LYS A 40 5.09 -8.14 -11.70
CA LYS A 40 5.32 -7.90 -13.12
C LYS A 40 4.03 -7.55 -13.87
N ALA A 41 2.95 -8.30 -13.66
CA ALA A 41 1.66 -8.06 -14.29
C ALA A 41 1.10 -6.67 -13.88
N MET A 42 1.14 -6.34 -12.60
CA MET A 42 0.72 -5.03 -12.08
C MET A 42 1.56 -3.88 -12.65
N SER A 43 2.86 -4.10 -12.87
CA SER A 43 3.72 -3.06 -13.47
C SER A 43 3.36 -2.74 -14.93
N GLN A 44 2.71 -3.65 -15.63
CA GLN A 44 2.27 -3.49 -17.02
C GLN A 44 0.89 -2.87 -17.17
N LEU A 45 0.13 -2.73 -16.07
CA LEU A 45 -1.17 -2.07 -16.10
C LEU A 45 -1.05 -0.63 -16.59
N ARG A 46 -1.98 -0.24 -17.46
CA ARG A 46 -2.13 1.15 -17.92
C ARG A 46 -3.14 1.91 -17.08
N SER A 47 -4.18 1.23 -16.63
CA SER A 47 -5.22 1.82 -15.78
C SER A 47 -5.89 0.76 -14.93
N ALA A 48 -6.48 1.20 -13.81
CA ALA A 48 -7.36 0.39 -12.96
C ALA A 48 -8.31 1.31 -12.20
N LYS A 49 -9.47 0.78 -11.83
CA LYS A 49 -10.31 1.36 -10.79
C LYS A 49 -10.02 0.68 -9.45
N PHE A 50 -10.30 1.39 -8.39
CA PHE A 50 -10.08 0.88 -7.04
C PHE A 50 -11.15 1.36 -6.05
N ASP A 51 -11.44 0.48 -5.08
CA ASP A 51 -12.24 0.77 -3.92
C ASP A 51 -11.45 0.38 -2.67
N LEU A 52 -11.18 1.35 -1.81
CA LEU A 52 -10.56 1.14 -0.50
C LEU A 52 -11.60 1.37 0.58
N ASN A 53 -11.79 0.38 1.43
CA ASN A 53 -12.59 0.45 2.64
C ASN A 53 -11.69 0.20 3.84
N GLY A 54 -11.87 0.99 4.90
CA GLY A 54 -11.03 0.83 6.07
C GLY A 54 -11.70 1.28 7.35
N THR A 55 -11.29 0.65 8.43
CA THR A 55 -11.62 1.07 9.80
C THR A 55 -10.32 1.18 10.57
N VAL A 56 -10.09 2.33 11.16
CA VAL A 56 -8.94 2.61 12.02
C VAL A 56 -9.46 2.93 13.41
N GLN A 57 -8.99 2.21 14.41
CA GLN A 57 -9.27 2.50 15.81
C GLN A 57 -8.02 3.05 16.46
N VAL A 58 -8.17 4.14 17.17
CA VAL A 58 -7.08 4.81 17.88
C VAL A 58 -7.45 4.94 19.34
N THR A 59 -6.63 4.37 20.20
CA THR A 59 -6.74 4.54 21.65
C THR A 59 -5.59 5.43 22.11
N LEU A 60 -5.92 6.54 22.76
CA LEU A 60 -4.98 7.51 23.30
C LEU A 60 -5.04 7.52 24.84
N PRO A 61 -3.92 7.78 25.53
CA PRO A 61 -3.94 8.04 26.96
C PRO A 61 -4.87 9.20 27.29
N GLN A 62 -5.71 9.05 28.31
CA GLN A 62 -6.65 10.10 28.71
C GLN A 62 -5.93 11.42 29.05
N ALA A 63 -4.79 11.35 29.72
CA ALA A 63 -3.97 12.53 30.03
C ALA A 63 -3.55 13.33 28.79
N LEU A 64 -3.28 12.64 27.65
CA LEU A 64 -2.99 13.31 26.39
C LEU A 64 -4.23 14.01 25.84
N VAL A 65 -5.37 13.32 25.86
CA VAL A 65 -6.66 13.87 25.38
C VAL A 65 -7.02 15.12 26.17
N ASP A 66 -6.88 15.08 27.49
CA ASP A 66 -7.17 16.23 28.38
C ASP A 66 -6.24 17.41 28.11
N GLN A 67 -4.93 17.14 27.89
CA GLN A 67 -3.97 18.19 27.51
C GLN A 67 -4.30 18.81 26.15
N LEU A 68 -4.69 17.99 25.18
CA LEU A 68 -5.06 18.46 23.85
C LEU A 68 -6.35 19.29 23.89
N LYS A 69 -7.34 18.89 24.70
CA LYS A 69 -8.58 19.64 24.92
C LYS A 69 -8.31 20.99 25.60
N ALA A 70 -7.42 21.01 26.59
CA ALA A 70 -7.07 22.25 27.30
C ALA A 70 -6.31 23.25 26.42
N LYS A 71 -5.54 22.79 25.43
CA LYS A 71 -4.72 23.63 24.55
C LYS A 71 -5.33 23.88 23.17
N GLY A 72 -6.24 23.03 22.73
CA GLY A 72 -6.80 23.03 21.40
C GLY A 72 -8.23 23.60 21.39
N GLY A 73 -8.52 24.61 20.64
CA GLY A 73 -9.85 25.23 20.53
C GLY A 73 -11.03 24.26 20.32
N SER A 74 -12.15 24.73 19.81
CA SER A 74 -13.40 23.95 19.66
C SER A 74 -13.26 22.58 18.97
N GLN A 75 -12.29 22.43 18.08
CA GLN A 75 -12.03 21.16 17.37
C GLN A 75 -11.45 20.07 18.31
N ALA A 76 -10.77 20.45 19.37
CA ALA A 76 -10.23 19.48 20.33
C ALA A 76 -11.32 18.74 21.11
N ASN A 77 -12.53 19.26 21.17
CA ASN A 77 -13.68 18.61 21.80
C ASN A 77 -14.12 17.33 21.09
N LEU A 78 -13.73 17.15 19.81
CA LEU A 78 -13.98 15.92 19.04
C LEU A 78 -13.02 14.78 19.43
N LEU A 79 -11.94 15.09 20.15
CA LEU A 79 -10.99 14.08 20.60
C LEU A 79 -11.56 13.28 21.77
N SER A 80 -11.42 11.98 21.68
CA SER A 80 -11.70 11.03 22.79
C SER A 80 -10.53 10.06 22.94
N SER A 81 -10.46 9.40 24.09
CA SER A 81 -9.43 8.36 24.28
C SER A 81 -9.60 7.17 23.37
N ASN A 82 -10.81 6.92 22.86
CA ASN A 82 -11.10 5.90 21.88
C ASN A 82 -11.79 6.55 20.68
N MET A 83 -11.15 6.49 19.54
CA MET A 83 -11.66 7.03 18.29
C MET A 83 -11.71 5.95 17.22
N THR A 84 -12.79 5.94 16.46
CA THR A 84 -12.91 5.08 15.28
C THR A 84 -13.09 5.95 14.05
N VAL A 85 -12.22 5.75 13.08
CA VAL A 85 -12.31 6.38 11.76
C VAL A 85 -12.71 5.32 10.75
N VAL A 86 -13.81 5.55 10.05
CA VAL A 86 -14.20 4.74 8.90
C VAL A 86 -13.83 5.49 7.64
N LEU A 87 -13.04 4.85 6.79
CA LEU A 87 -12.53 5.43 5.54
C LEU A 87 -13.13 4.66 4.35
N LYS A 88 -13.61 5.40 3.35
CA LYS A 88 -14.00 4.85 2.05
C LYS A 88 -13.38 5.72 0.97
N VAL A 89 -12.68 5.09 0.04
CA VAL A 89 -12.09 5.76 -1.11
C VAL A 89 -12.45 4.97 -2.35
N SER A 90 -13.04 5.63 -3.34
CA SER A 90 -13.32 5.02 -4.65
C SER A 90 -12.69 5.88 -5.72
N GLY A 91 -12.05 5.25 -6.69
CA GLY A 91 -11.34 6.03 -7.69
C GLY A 91 -10.83 5.24 -8.87
N ALA A 92 -10.04 5.94 -9.67
CA ALA A 92 -9.40 5.39 -10.84
C ALA A 92 -7.98 5.97 -10.98
N ALA A 93 -7.06 5.14 -11.45
CA ALA A 93 -5.69 5.54 -11.75
C ALA A 93 -5.33 5.16 -13.17
N GLN A 94 -4.55 6.01 -13.84
CA GLN A 94 -4.06 5.80 -15.19
C GLN A 94 -2.60 6.27 -15.27
N LYS A 95 -1.76 5.46 -15.94
CA LYS A 95 -0.36 5.86 -16.16
C LYS A 95 -0.27 7.02 -17.18
N PRO A 96 0.76 7.87 -17.03
CA PRO A 96 1.88 7.67 -16.12
C PRO A 96 1.60 8.07 -14.66
N ASP A 97 0.75 9.06 -14.40
CA ASP A 97 0.62 9.73 -13.10
C ASP A 97 -0.75 10.38 -12.87
N GLU A 98 -1.78 9.86 -13.54
CA GLU A 98 -3.13 10.37 -13.41
C GLU A 98 -3.94 9.54 -12.40
N MET A 99 -4.66 10.21 -11.51
CA MET A 99 -5.54 9.62 -10.53
C MET A 99 -6.70 10.54 -10.21
N GLN A 100 -7.88 9.97 -10.03
CA GLN A 100 -9.00 10.65 -9.39
C GLN A 100 -9.60 9.75 -8.32
N ALA A 101 -10.02 10.34 -7.21
CA ALA A 101 -10.64 9.61 -6.12
C ALA A 101 -11.65 10.46 -5.37
N THR A 102 -12.72 9.82 -4.92
CA THR A 102 -13.64 10.33 -3.91
C THR A 102 -13.29 9.71 -2.58
N VAL A 103 -13.12 10.53 -1.56
CA VAL A 103 -12.73 10.13 -0.21
C VAL A 103 -13.86 10.48 0.74
N SER A 104 -14.32 9.53 1.52
CA SER A 104 -15.25 9.71 2.63
C SER A 104 -14.60 9.23 3.91
N ALA A 105 -14.47 10.10 4.89
CA ALA A 105 -13.95 9.75 6.22
C ALA A 105 -15.02 10.09 7.28
N LYS A 106 -15.32 9.12 8.14
CA LYS A 106 -16.26 9.28 9.25
C LYS A 106 -15.52 9.12 10.57
N LEU A 107 -15.59 10.14 11.40
CA LEU A 107 -15.05 10.16 12.76
C LEU A 107 -16.19 10.52 13.73
N GLY A 108 -16.64 9.56 14.51
CA GLY A 108 -17.81 9.74 15.38
C GLY A 108 -19.05 10.17 14.57
N GLY A 109 -19.63 11.32 14.92
CA GLY A 109 -20.75 11.90 14.20
C GLY A 109 -20.40 12.76 12.98
N LEU A 110 -19.10 13.06 12.76
CA LEU A 110 -18.63 13.88 11.66
C LEU A 110 -18.34 13.03 10.43
N THR A 111 -18.85 13.44 9.29
CA THR A 111 -18.50 12.83 7.98
C THR A 111 -17.87 13.93 7.10
N LEU A 112 -16.67 13.65 6.62
CA LEU A 112 -15.94 14.51 5.68
C LEU A 112 -15.90 13.81 4.33
N ASN A 113 -16.36 14.51 3.29
CA ASN A 113 -16.30 14.03 1.92
C ASN A 113 -15.44 14.99 1.10
N THR A 114 -14.52 14.45 0.32
CA THR A 114 -13.68 15.24 -0.58
C THR A 114 -13.38 14.46 -1.85
N GLU A 115 -12.97 15.18 -2.86
CA GLU A 115 -12.48 14.60 -4.11
C GLU A 115 -11.03 15.04 -4.32
N VAL A 116 -10.22 14.16 -4.87
CA VAL A 116 -8.80 14.38 -5.16
C VAL A 116 -8.54 14.03 -6.61
N ILE A 117 -7.82 14.88 -7.33
CA ILE A 117 -7.41 14.63 -8.72
C ILE A 117 -5.91 14.94 -8.84
N ALA A 118 -5.15 13.96 -9.32
CA ALA A 118 -3.77 14.15 -9.75
C ALA A 118 -3.74 14.04 -11.28
N VAL A 119 -3.23 15.05 -11.96
CA VAL A 119 -3.12 15.08 -13.43
C VAL A 119 -2.08 16.11 -13.87
N GLY A 120 -1.24 15.76 -14.83
CA GLY A 120 -0.21 16.65 -15.36
C GLY A 120 0.76 17.15 -14.29
N GLY A 121 1.16 16.30 -13.34
CA GLY A 121 2.05 16.63 -12.23
C GLY A 121 1.44 17.59 -11.18
N LYS A 122 0.14 17.85 -11.22
CA LYS A 122 -0.57 18.70 -10.28
C LYS A 122 -1.52 17.87 -9.44
N LEU A 123 -1.66 18.25 -8.17
CA LEU A 123 -2.61 17.66 -7.24
C LEU A 123 -3.69 18.68 -6.88
N PHE A 124 -4.93 18.31 -7.10
CA PHE A 124 -6.10 19.10 -6.75
C PHE A 124 -6.90 18.38 -5.67
N TYR A 125 -7.49 19.13 -4.78
CA TYR A 125 -8.47 18.60 -3.83
C TYR A 125 -9.69 19.51 -3.78
N LYS A 126 -10.84 18.94 -3.51
CA LYS A 126 -12.07 19.67 -3.33
C LYS A 126 -12.26 19.92 -1.83
N ASP A 127 -12.23 21.18 -1.44
CA ASP A 127 -12.40 21.56 -0.04
C ASP A 127 -13.78 21.08 0.47
N PRO A 128 -13.82 20.25 1.53
CA PRO A 128 -15.07 19.64 1.99
C PRO A 128 -16.06 20.66 2.59
N MET A 129 -15.59 21.83 3.00
CA MET A 129 -16.44 22.88 3.60
C MET A 129 -17.01 23.84 2.55
N THR A 130 -16.20 24.19 1.56
CA THR A 130 -16.59 25.18 0.54
C THR A 130 -16.97 24.55 -0.79
N SER A 131 -16.72 23.25 -0.97
CA SER A 131 -16.89 22.51 -2.22
C SER A 131 -16.10 23.10 -3.40
N LYS A 132 -15.10 23.94 -3.14
CA LYS A 132 -14.24 24.54 -4.16
C LYS A 132 -13.00 23.72 -4.40
N TRP A 133 -12.59 23.62 -5.67
CA TRP A 133 -11.34 23.00 -6.02
C TRP A 133 -10.14 23.89 -5.70
N GLN A 134 -9.14 23.31 -5.09
CA GLN A 134 -7.89 23.98 -4.72
C GLN A 134 -6.70 23.20 -5.24
N LEU A 135 -5.68 23.92 -5.72
CA LEU A 135 -4.41 23.35 -6.10
C LEU A 135 -3.51 23.22 -4.87
N VAL A 136 -2.97 22.03 -4.64
CA VAL A 136 -1.99 21.80 -3.58
C VAL A 136 -0.62 22.33 -4.01
N LYS A 137 -0.27 23.53 -3.54
CA LYS A 137 0.94 24.25 -3.98
C LYS A 137 2.27 23.59 -3.58
N GLN A 138 2.28 22.72 -2.58
CA GLN A 138 3.51 22.13 -2.03
C GLN A 138 3.80 20.67 -2.43
N ALA A 139 2.83 19.96 -2.99
CA ALA A 139 3.01 18.54 -3.32
C ALA A 139 3.90 18.30 -4.55
N VAL A 140 4.16 19.33 -5.35
CA VAL A 140 4.75 19.19 -6.70
C VAL A 140 6.28 19.06 -6.68
N LYS A 141 6.97 19.54 -5.65
CA LYS A 141 8.45 19.46 -5.61
C LYS A 141 9.00 18.06 -5.31
N THR A 142 8.16 17.16 -4.80
CA THR A 142 8.53 15.76 -4.54
C THR A 142 8.12 14.81 -5.65
N ALA A 143 7.34 15.28 -6.63
CA ALA A 143 6.78 14.45 -7.70
C ALA A 143 7.68 14.32 -8.93
N GLU A 144 8.82 15.01 -9.00
CA GLU A 144 9.80 14.75 -10.06
C GLU A 144 10.49 13.40 -9.98
N SER A 145 10.27 12.69 -8.90
CA SER A 145 10.70 11.31 -8.80
C SER A 145 9.63 10.48 -8.14
N LYS A 146 8.91 9.73 -8.95
CA LYS A 146 8.14 8.56 -8.54
C LYS A 146 6.70 8.86 -8.09
N THR A 147 5.77 8.34 -8.85
CA THR A 147 4.36 8.08 -8.56
C THR A 147 4.11 7.91 -7.05
N PRO A 148 3.04 8.50 -6.46
CA PRO A 148 2.65 8.18 -5.09
C PRO A 148 2.53 6.66 -4.96
N GLY A 149 3.38 6.05 -4.14
CA GLY A 149 3.55 4.58 -4.07
C GLY A 149 4.84 4.04 -4.70
N SER A 150 5.62 4.84 -5.45
CA SER A 150 6.83 4.35 -6.13
C SER A 150 8.04 4.13 -5.23
N GLY A 151 7.98 4.54 -3.95
CA GLY A 151 8.98 4.17 -2.95
C GLY A 151 8.80 2.76 -2.41
N LEU A 152 7.57 2.26 -2.40
CA LEU A 152 7.18 0.92 -2.01
C LEU A 152 6.77 0.15 -3.27
N SER A 153 7.75 -0.43 -3.96
CA SER A 153 7.40 -1.38 -5.00
C SER A 153 6.84 -2.64 -4.34
N TYR A 154 5.86 -3.28 -4.99
CA TYR A 154 5.35 -4.57 -4.56
C TYR A 154 6.49 -5.58 -4.35
N GLN A 155 7.51 -5.54 -5.20
CA GLN A 155 8.71 -6.36 -5.09
C GLN A 155 9.48 -6.06 -3.79
N THR A 156 9.62 -4.79 -3.40
CA THR A 156 10.28 -4.43 -2.12
C THR A 156 9.57 -5.02 -0.91
N VAL A 157 8.24 -5.04 -0.92
CA VAL A 157 7.44 -5.67 0.15
C VAL A 157 7.69 -7.18 0.20
N LEU A 158 7.74 -7.84 -0.95
CA LEU A 158 8.03 -9.27 -1.04
C LEU A 158 9.46 -9.61 -0.58
N ASP A 159 10.44 -8.83 -1.01
CA ASP A 159 11.87 -9.04 -0.68
C ASP A 159 12.17 -8.82 0.80
N THR A 160 11.32 -8.03 1.46
CA THR A 160 11.45 -7.74 2.89
C THR A 160 10.46 -8.53 3.76
N ALA A 161 9.61 -9.38 3.17
CA ALA A 161 8.64 -10.16 3.93
C ALA A 161 9.33 -11.17 4.87
N LYS A 162 8.79 -11.30 6.09
CA LYS A 162 9.15 -12.39 7.02
C LYS A 162 8.63 -13.72 6.52
N SER A 163 7.44 -13.74 5.95
CA SER A 163 6.84 -14.93 5.34
C SER A 163 5.88 -14.57 4.24
N VAL A 164 5.79 -15.46 3.27
CA VAL A 164 4.80 -15.49 2.20
C VAL A 164 4.26 -16.90 2.12
N THR A 165 2.96 -17.07 2.33
CA THR A 165 2.31 -18.37 2.33
C THR A 165 1.08 -18.37 1.45
N GLU A 166 0.84 -19.44 0.73
CA GLU A 166 -0.42 -19.68 0.04
C GLU A 166 -1.49 -20.08 1.05
N VAL A 167 -2.65 -19.45 0.99
CA VAL A 167 -3.81 -19.81 1.80
C VAL A 167 -4.76 -20.62 0.91
N LYS A 168 -4.98 -21.87 1.27
CA LYS A 168 -5.88 -22.76 0.51
C LYS A 168 -7.31 -22.54 0.95
N ASP A 169 -7.99 -21.64 0.25
CA ASP A 169 -9.41 -21.41 0.42
C ASP A 169 -10.22 -22.21 -0.62
N SER A 170 -11.23 -22.93 -0.17
CA SER A 170 -12.19 -23.55 -1.08
C SER A 170 -13.10 -22.45 -1.67
N ASN A 171 -13.02 -22.21 -2.96
CA ASN A 171 -13.82 -21.25 -3.73
C ASN A 171 -13.33 -19.81 -3.74
N SER A 172 -12.11 -19.61 -4.14
CA SER A 172 -11.56 -18.27 -4.29
C SER A 172 -11.97 -17.65 -5.62
N ALA A 173 -13.07 -16.91 -5.65
CA ALA A 173 -13.42 -16.07 -6.78
C ALA A 173 -13.78 -14.66 -6.32
N ILE A 174 -13.27 -13.65 -7.00
CA ILE A 174 -13.61 -12.25 -6.77
C ILE A 174 -14.19 -11.68 -8.06
N ASN A 175 -15.42 -11.19 -8.00
CA ASN A 175 -16.15 -10.69 -9.17
C ASN A 175 -16.19 -11.69 -10.34
N GLY A 176 -16.34 -12.98 -10.03
CA GLY A 176 -16.40 -14.06 -11.02
C GLY A 176 -15.06 -14.50 -11.59
N VAL A 177 -13.95 -13.93 -11.13
CA VAL A 177 -12.59 -14.32 -11.53
C VAL A 177 -11.99 -15.25 -10.47
N ALA A 178 -11.52 -16.44 -10.89
CA ALA A 178 -10.81 -17.35 -10.01
C ALA A 178 -9.50 -16.70 -9.51
N VAL A 179 -9.22 -16.82 -8.22
CA VAL A 179 -8.06 -16.18 -7.58
C VAL A 179 -7.27 -17.16 -6.72
N ASP A 180 -5.99 -16.94 -6.65
CA ASP A 180 -5.10 -17.52 -5.65
C ASP A 180 -4.99 -16.54 -4.48
N HIS A 181 -4.97 -17.07 -3.26
CA HIS A 181 -4.89 -16.29 -2.03
C HIS A 181 -3.52 -16.48 -1.37
N TYR A 182 -2.87 -15.38 -1.06
CA TYR A 182 -1.56 -15.35 -0.39
C TYR A 182 -1.62 -14.48 0.85
N ARG A 183 -0.96 -14.97 1.91
CA ARG A 183 -0.70 -14.20 3.13
C ARG A 183 0.74 -13.75 3.17
N ILE A 184 0.94 -12.46 3.43
CA ILE A 184 2.24 -11.79 3.51
C ILE A 184 2.38 -11.19 4.91
N VAL A 185 3.45 -11.54 5.61
CA VAL A 185 3.84 -10.87 6.86
C VAL A 185 5.10 -10.07 6.57
N PRO A 186 5.03 -8.74 6.46
CA PRO A 186 6.19 -7.90 6.18
C PRO A 186 7.13 -7.82 7.39
N ASP A 187 8.42 -7.69 7.13
CA ASP A 187 9.37 -7.22 8.12
C ASP A 187 9.40 -5.70 8.07
N LEU A 188 8.67 -5.06 8.96
CA LEU A 188 8.50 -3.61 8.95
C LEU A 188 9.82 -2.86 9.20
N VAL A 189 10.70 -3.42 10.02
CA VAL A 189 12.01 -2.81 10.30
C VAL A 189 12.90 -2.85 9.05
N LYS A 190 12.97 -4.01 8.39
CA LYS A 190 13.72 -4.18 7.15
C LYS A 190 13.13 -3.36 6.01
N LEU A 191 11.82 -3.34 5.89
CA LEU A 191 11.10 -2.53 4.89
C LEU A 191 11.39 -1.05 5.08
N PHE A 192 11.28 -0.56 6.32
CA PHE A 192 11.57 0.82 6.66
C PHE A 192 13.05 1.18 6.40
N ALA A 193 13.99 0.32 6.78
CA ALA A 193 15.41 0.52 6.49
C ALA A 193 15.67 0.63 4.99
N THR A 194 15.02 -0.21 4.17
CA THR A 194 15.16 -0.19 2.70
C THR A 194 14.64 1.12 2.10
N ILE A 195 13.50 1.62 2.61
CA ILE A 195 12.90 2.88 2.13
C ILE A 195 13.72 4.09 2.57
N SER A 196 14.24 4.04 3.81
CA SER A 196 14.99 5.15 4.42
C SER A 196 16.42 5.28 3.88
N ALA A 197 16.99 4.22 3.33
CA ALA A 197 18.37 4.21 2.85
C ALA A 197 18.69 5.30 1.80
N GLY A 198 17.66 5.83 1.12
CA GLY A 198 17.78 6.94 0.18
C GLY A 198 17.61 8.35 0.79
N HIS A 199 17.32 8.47 2.08
CA HIS A 199 16.99 9.73 2.73
C HIS A 199 18.11 10.13 3.72
N THR A 200 19.10 10.87 3.24
CA THR A 200 20.14 11.47 4.08
C THR A 200 19.57 12.75 4.74
N GLY A 201 19.55 12.81 6.07
CA GLY A 201 19.17 14.04 6.80
C GLY A 201 18.04 13.91 7.82
N THR A 202 17.52 12.72 8.06
CA THR A 202 16.53 12.48 9.12
C THR A 202 17.21 12.48 10.49
N ASN A 203 16.55 13.13 11.47
CA ASN A 203 16.97 13.12 12.87
C ASN A 203 17.11 11.68 13.38
N SER A 204 18.32 11.27 13.76
CA SER A 204 18.64 9.91 14.20
C SER A 204 17.77 9.45 15.38
N ALA A 205 17.41 10.37 16.30
CA ALA A 205 16.56 10.06 17.46
C ALA A 205 15.11 9.74 17.01
N ALA A 206 14.56 10.50 16.07
CA ALA A 206 13.23 10.24 15.53
C ALA A 206 13.19 8.91 14.75
N MET A 207 14.24 8.59 14.01
CA MET A 207 14.38 7.32 13.30
C MET A 207 14.46 6.14 14.25
N SER A 208 15.24 6.25 15.35
CA SER A 208 15.32 5.21 16.36
C SER A 208 13.99 5.00 17.10
N ALA A 209 13.28 6.08 17.45
CA ALA A 209 11.96 5.99 18.07
C ALA A 209 10.95 5.30 17.13
N LEU A 210 10.95 5.66 15.83
CA LEU A 210 10.09 5.02 14.85
C LEU A 210 10.43 3.54 14.67
N GLN A 211 11.72 3.19 14.64
CA GLN A 211 12.16 1.80 14.58
C GLN A 211 11.65 0.99 15.77
N THR A 212 11.67 1.54 16.99
CA THR A 212 11.11 0.91 18.20
C THR A 212 9.60 0.65 18.04
N VAL A 213 8.86 1.62 17.50
CA VAL A 213 7.42 1.44 17.21
C VAL A 213 7.21 0.32 16.19
N LEU A 214 8.00 0.28 15.12
CA LEU A 214 7.88 -0.74 14.07
C LEU A 214 8.27 -2.15 14.54
N GLN A 215 9.15 -2.27 15.52
CA GLN A 215 9.48 -3.56 16.14
C GLN A 215 8.31 -4.16 16.92
N ASN A 216 7.45 -3.31 17.48
CA ASN A 216 6.28 -3.70 18.27
C ASN A 216 4.99 -3.71 17.44
N ALA A 217 5.09 -3.38 16.15
CA ALA A 217 3.96 -3.40 15.24
C ALA A 217 3.78 -4.77 14.60
N THR A 218 2.53 -5.19 14.49
CA THR A 218 2.12 -6.36 13.72
C THR A 218 1.35 -5.92 12.48
N VAL A 219 1.79 -6.38 11.32
CA VAL A 219 1.07 -6.19 10.06
C VAL A 219 0.94 -7.54 9.36
N THR A 220 -0.26 -7.86 8.97
CA THR A 220 -0.56 -9.01 8.11
C THR A 220 -1.27 -8.50 6.87
N GLY A 221 -0.82 -8.96 5.71
CA GLY A 221 -1.43 -8.67 4.43
C GLY A 221 -1.96 -9.94 3.78
N ASP A 222 -3.19 -9.91 3.31
CA ASP A 222 -3.77 -10.93 2.47
C ASP A 222 -3.96 -10.38 1.06
N VAL A 223 -3.53 -11.13 0.04
CA VAL A 223 -3.56 -10.70 -1.37
C VAL A 223 -4.20 -11.78 -2.22
N TRP A 224 -5.20 -11.41 -3.00
CA TRP A 224 -5.87 -12.29 -3.96
C TRP A 224 -5.49 -11.87 -5.38
N THR A 225 -4.92 -12.78 -6.12
CA THR A 225 -4.46 -12.55 -7.49
C THR A 225 -5.20 -13.45 -8.47
N GLY A 226 -5.56 -12.93 -9.64
CA GLY A 226 -6.18 -13.76 -10.66
C GLY A 226 -5.27 -14.92 -11.08
N THR A 227 -5.81 -16.14 -11.10
CA THR A 227 -5.05 -17.36 -11.43
C THR A 227 -4.48 -17.35 -12.84
N SER A 228 -5.13 -16.67 -13.78
CA SER A 228 -4.74 -16.64 -15.19
C SER A 228 -3.92 -15.41 -15.61
N ASP A 229 -4.16 -14.26 -14.97
CA ASP A 229 -3.56 -12.97 -15.35
C ASP A 229 -2.63 -12.38 -14.29
N HIS A 230 -2.57 -13.01 -13.12
CA HIS A 230 -1.77 -12.59 -11.96
C HIS A 230 -2.05 -11.15 -11.48
N LEU A 231 -3.19 -10.55 -11.85
CA LEU A 231 -3.52 -9.21 -11.39
C LEU A 231 -4.12 -9.26 -9.98
N VAL A 232 -3.70 -8.35 -9.12
CA VAL A 232 -4.30 -8.21 -7.79
C VAL A 232 -5.75 -7.79 -7.93
N ARG A 233 -6.67 -8.60 -7.39
CA ARG A 233 -8.11 -8.30 -7.32
C ARG A 233 -8.48 -7.67 -5.99
N ARG A 234 -7.86 -8.15 -4.93
CA ARG A 234 -8.05 -7.66 -3.57
C ARG A 234 -6.75 -7.70 -2.79
N ALA A 235 -6.56 -6.72 -1.94
CA ALA A 235 -5.57 -6.76 -0.87
C ALA A 235 -6.25 -6.33 0.44
N SER A 236 -5.98 -7.04 1.52
CA SER A 236 -6.46 -6.69 2.85
C SER A 236 -5.28 -6.59 3.79
N TYR A 237 -5.33 -5.63 4.71
CA TYR A 237 -4.26 -5.41 5.68
C TYR A 237 -4.86 -5.27 7.07
N ASP A 238 -4.34 -6.05 8.00
CA ASP A 238 -4.56 -5.92 9.42
C ASP A 238 -3.30 -5.34 10.06
N VAL A 239 -3.49 -4.26 10.79
CA VAL A 239 -2.41 -3.50 11.44
C VAL A 239 -2.72 -3.39 12.91
N ASP A 240 -1.73 -3.67 13.76
CA ASP A 240 -1.77 -3.48 15.20
C ASP A 240 -0.44 -2.84 15.63
N VAL A 241 -0.52 -1.63 16.19
CA VAL A 241 0.65 -0.84 16.58
C VAL A 241 0.43 -0.24 17.95
N THR A 242 1.39 -0.47 18.84
CA THR A 242 1.48 0.23 20.12
C THR A 242 2.72 1.11 20.13
N ALA A 243 2.54 2.39 20.43
CA ALA A 243 3.61 3.37 20.48
C ALA A 243 3.69 4.05 21.85
N ASP A 244 4.87 4.11 22.45
CA ASP A 244 5.14 4.94 23.61
C ASP A 244 5.29 6.41 23.17
N LEU A 245 4.25 7.19 23.44
CA LEU A 245 4.20 8.60 23.07
C LEU A 245 5.20 9.46 23.82
N SER A 246 5.64 9.05 25.01
CA SER A 246 6.64 9.78 25.77
C SER A 246 8.01 9.72 25.09
N GLN A 247 8.37 8.57 24.54
CA GLN A 247 9.60 8.40 23.75
C GLN A 247 9.53 9.15 22.43
N LEU A 248 8.39 9.10 21.74
CA LEU A 248 8.19 9.84 20.49
C LEU A 248 8.24 11.35 20.70
N ALA A 249 7.59 11.86 21.74
CA ALA A 249 7.63 13.29 22.09
C ALA A 249 9.05 13.77 22.37
N GLY A 250 9.86 13.00 23.10
CA GLY A 250 11.27 13.28 23.35
C GLY A 250 12.11 13.33 22.07
N ALA A 251 11.87 12.40 21.14
CA ALA A 251 12.58 12.36 19.87
C ALA A 251 12.21 13.51 18.93
N LEU A 252 10.96 13.98 18.95
CA LEU A 252 10.46 15.07 18.10
C LEU A 252 10.75 16.45 18.67
N SER A 253 10.92 16.60 19.99
CA SER A 253 11.23 17.88 20.63
C SER A 253 12.68 18.36 20.44
N ASN A 254 13.56 17.52 19.92
CA ASN A 254 14.92 17.91 19.53
C ASN A 254 14.90 18.83 18.28
N LYS A 255 14.90 20.09 18.53
CA LYS A 255 15.18 21.37 17.84
C LYS A 255 15.16 21.51 16.31
N THR A 256 14.76 20.53 15.52
CA THR A 256 14.75 20.63 14.03
C THR A 256 13.37 20.62 13.38
N ALA A 257 12.29 20.45 14.14
CA ALA A 257 10.95 20.55 13.59
C ALA A 257 10.54 22.02 13.46
N THR A 258 10.36 22.49 12.23
CA THR A 258 9.76 23.79 11.87
C THR A 258 8.31 23.95 12.37
N ALA A 259 7.66 22.90 12.80
CA ALA A 259 6.40 22.93 13.51
C ALA A 259 6.68 23.00 15.01
N LYS A 260 6.29 24.11 15.66
CA LYS A 260 6.22 24.22 17.12
C LYS A 260 5.14 23.26 17.63
N ILE A 261 5.52 21.98 17.77
CA ILE A 261 4.68 21.04 18.54
C ILE A 261 4.76 21.51 19.99
N PRO A 262 3.65 21.90 20.61
CA PRO A 262 3.66 22.29 22.02
C PRO A 262 4.29 21.15 22.83
N ALA A 263 5.22 21.47 23.73
CA ALA A 263 5.82 20.46 24.58
C ALA A 263 4.70 19.71 25.31
N LEU A 264 4.49 18.46 24.92
CA LEU A 264 3.55 17.55 25.55
C LEU A 264 4.29 16.90 26.72
N SER A 265 3.85 17.20 27.95
CA SER A 265 4.35 16.54 29.12
C SER A 265 3.55 15.27 29.35
N LEU A 266 4.03 14.17 28.81
CA LEU A 266 3.38 12.87 28.97
C LEU A 266 4.09 12.06 30.07
N PRO A 267 3.33 11.41 30.96
CA PRO A 267 3.91 10.44 31.89
C PRO A 267 4.63 9.33 31.13
N ALA A 268 5.68 8.78 31.75
CA ALA A 268 6.33 7.59 31.17
C ALA A 268 5.32 6.46 30.98
N GLY A 269 5.42 5.72 29.87
CA GLY A 269 4.49 4.66 29.54
C GLY A 269 3.14 5.13 28.98
N SER A 270 3.05 6.38 28.54
CA SER A 270 1.87 6.88 27.82
C SER A 270 1.78 6.22 26.44
N ASN A 271 1.09 5.09 26.37
CA ASN A 271 0.97 4.33 25.12
C ASN A 271 -0.25 4.78 24.30
N ALA A 272 -0.04 5.00 23.02
CA ALA A 272 -1.12 4.99 22.03
C ALA A 272 -1.20 3.61 21.38
N HIS A 273 -2.43 3.14 21.13
CA HIS A 273 -2.68 1.90 20.42
C HIS A 273 -3.51 2.19 19.18
N VAL A 274 -3.07 1.67 18.05
CA VAL A 274 -3.75 1.83 16.75
C VAL A 274 -3.96 0.46 16.15
N THR A 275 -5.22 0.13 15.88
CA THR A 275 -5.56 -1.01 15.03
C THR A 275 -6.20 -0.51 13.74
N ALA A 276 -5.91 -1.16 12.63
CA ALA A 276 -6.54 -0.85 11.37
C ALA A 276 -6.85 -2.12 10.58
N HIS A 277 -8.01 -2.13 9.96
CA HIS A 277 -8.36 -3.10 8.94
C HIS A 277 -8.67 -2.35 7.65
N LEU A 278 -7.92 -2.64 6.58
CA LEU A 278 -8.03 -1.97 5.29
C LEU A 278 -8.24 -3.03 4.21
N THR A 279 -9.20 -2.82 3.32
CA THR A 279 -9.43 -3.67 2.15
C THR A 279 -9.43 -2.81 0.90
N LEU A 280 -8.58 -3.16 -0.05
CA LEU A 280 -8.46 -2.55 -1.37
C LEU A 280 -8.93 -3.56 -2.42
N ASP A 281 -9.97 -3.22 -3.16
CA ASP A 281 -10.41 -3.94 -4.34
C ASP A 281 -9.93 -3.23 -5.61
N LEU A 282 -9.40 -4.00 -6.57
CA LEU A 282 -8.95 -3.50 -7.86
C LEU A 282 -9.74 -4.17 -8.98
N HIS A 283 -10.20 -3.36 -9.92
CA HIS A 283 -11.05 -3.83 -11.03
C HIS A 283 -10.93 -2.95 -12.27
N ASP A 284 -11.65 -3.27 -13.32
CA ASP A 284 -11.70 -2.53 -14.61
C ASP A 284 -10.31 -2.23 -15.18
N PHE A 285 -9.43 -3.23 -15.13
CA PHE A 285 -8.04 -3.12 -15.59
C PHE A 285 -7.95 -2.77 -17.07
N ASN A 286 -7.02 -1.88 -17.40
CA ASN A 286 -6.74 -1.41 -18.76
C ASN A 286 -7.96 -0.79 -19.46
N SER A 287 -9.02 -0.45 -18.72
CA SER A 287 -10.16 0.28 -19.25
C SER A 287 -9.76 1.70 -19.64
N GLN A 288 -10.47 2.27 -20.59
CA GLN A 288 -10.28 3.67 -20.93
C GLN A 288 -10.83 4.56 -19.81
N ILE A 289 -9.95 5.33 -19.18
CA ILE A 289 -10.28 6.26 -18.12
C ILE A 289 -9.99 7.68 -18.64
N LYS A 290 -10.83 8.64 -18.29
CA LYS A 290 -10.61 10.04 -18.62
C LYS A 290 -10.52 10.85 -17.34
N ILE A 291 -9.32 11.30 -17.00
CA ILE A 291 -9.04 12.14 -15.84
C ILE A 291 -8.73 13.54 -16.34
N GLN A 292 -9.39 14.55 -15.79
CA GLN A 292 -9.24 15.93 -16.22
C GLN A 292 -8.99 16.85 -15.03
N ALA A 293 -8.14 17.86 -15.23
CA ALA A 293 -7.94 18.89 -14.22
C ALA A 293 -9.27 19.65 -13.98
N PRO A 294 -9.65 19.86 -12.73
CA PRO A 294 -10.86 20.65 -12.44
C PRO A 294 -10.60 22.14 -12.66
N ALA A 295 -11.68 22.90 -12.85
CA ALA A 295 -11.61 24.35 -12.79
C ALA A 295 -11.35 24.79 -11.34
N VAL A 296 -10.29 25.55 -11.13
CA VAL A 296 -9.92 26.09 -9.80
C VAL A 296 -10.62 27.43 -9.65
N GLY A 297 -11.36 27.60 -8.57
CA GLY A 297 -12.12 28.81 -8.26
C GLY A 297 -11.46 29.72 -7.25
#